data_9a1d86ba8226066cfe63b0f8e3d266fd
#
_entry.id   9a1d86ba8226066cfe63b0f8e3d266fd
#
_cell.length_a   1.000
_cell.length_b   1.000
_cell.length_c   1.000
_cell.angle_alpha   90.00
_cell.angle_beta   90.00
_cell.angle_gamma   90.00
#
_symmetry.space_group_name_H-M   'P 1'
#
loop_
_entity.id
_entity.type
_entity.pdbx_description
1 polymer ?
#
loop_
_entity_poly.entity_id
_entity_poly.type
_entity_poly.pdbx_seq_one_letter_code
_entity_poly.pdbx_strand_id
1 'polypeptide(L)'
;TPEEAAHIVTVRSRDNSRLPIPWNDGHQAGFTTGTPWIKIDERYPLINAQAQVEDPHSIYHHYRQLIELRKNLPVLTDGEYVRLDQGHPEVYAYARRTQEQTLIVISNFSSRSVSYELPPNMWGKPDMASAQLLIRNTTEQPELAKVVKLQPYASYMWLIETN
;
A
#
# COMPACT_ATOMS: atom_id res chain seq x y z
N THR A 1 37.14 -11.59 -7.40
CA THR A 1 36.76 -12.38 -8.60
C THR A 1 35.72 -11.63 -9.43
N PRO A 2 35.52 -11.97 -10.72
CA PRO A 2 34.45 -11.40 -11.53
C PRO A 2 33.06 -11.60 -10.91
N GLU A 3 32.80 -12.75 -10.25
CA GLU A 3 31.55 -13.07 -9.56
C GLU A 3 31.31 -12.16 -8.35
N GLU A 4 32.38 -11.90 -7.56
CA GLU A 4 32.29 -10.97 -6.42
C GLU A 4 32.03 -9.55 -6.90
N ALA A 5 32.66 -9.11 -7.98
CA ALA A 5 32.41 -7.80 -8.57
C ALA A 5 31.00 -7.68 -9.10
N ALA A 6 30.47 -8.70 -9.79
CA ALA A 6 29.09 -8.73 -10.27
C ALA A 6 28.09 -8.67 -9.09
N HIS A 7 28.34 -9.42 -8.02
CA HIS A 7 27.51 -9.38 -6.82
C HIS A 7 27.51 -7.99 -6.16
N ILE A 8 28.70 -7.37 -6.01
CA ILE A 8 28.80 -6.02 -5.44
C ILE A 8 28.05 -4.99 -6.29
N VAL A 9 28.18 -5.06 -7.61
CA VAL A 9 27.45 -4.17 -8.54
C VAL A 9 25.94 -4.40 -8.38
N THR A 10 25.47 -5.64 -8.37
CA THR A 10 24.05 -5.97 -8.23
C THR A 10 23.45 -5.45 -6.92
N VAL A 11 24.18 -5.57 -5.81
CA VAL A 11 23.69 -5.19 -4.48
C VAL A 11 23.82 -3.68 -4.21
N ARG A 12 24.88 -3.03 -4.73
CA ARG A 12 25.21 -1.63 -4.42
C ARG A 12 24.91 -0.65 -5.54
N SER A 13 24.65 -1.13 -6.75
CA SER A 13 24.31 -0.26 -7.87
C SER A 13 22.94 0.38 -7.64
N ARG A 14 22.87 1.68 -7.95
CA ARG A 14 21.59 2.42 -7.96
C ARG A 14 20.86 2.29 -9.28
N ASP A 15 21.40 1.62 -10.27
CA ASP A 15 20.82 1.52 -11.62
C ASP A 15 19.49 0.75 -11.61
N ASN A 16 19.36 -0.25 -10.72
CA ASN A 16 18.11 -0.99 -10.52
C ASN A 16 16.92 -0.11 -10.11
N SER A 17 17.18 1.04 -9.49
CA SER A 17 16.17 2.03 -9.08
C SER A 17 16.03 3.21 -10.04
N ARG A 18 16.77 3.21 -11.16
CA ARG A 18 16.84 4.29 -12.15
C ARG A 18 16.49 3.85 -13.55
N LEU A 19 15.75 2.75 -13.68
CA LEU A 19 15.30 2.26 -14.96
C LEU A 19 14.47 3.32 -15.68
N PRO A 20 14.57 3.41 -17.02
CA PRO A 20 13.69 4.24 -17.81
C PRO A 20 12.22 3.90 -17.52
N ILE A 21 11.40 4.91 -17.31
CA ILE A 21 9.96 4.70 -17.07
C ILE A 21 9.31 4.21 -18.37
N PRO A 22 8.67 3.03 -18.36
CA PRO A 22 7.92 2.56 -19.51
C PRO A 22 6.58 3.32 -19.60
N TRP A 23 6.44 4.18 -20.59
CA TRP A 23 5.24 4.97 -20.77
C TRP A 23 4.13 4.19 -21.49
N ASN A 24 4.50 3.36 -22.47
CA ASN A 24 3.59 2.52 -23.24
C ASN A 24 4.30 1.27 -23.77
N ASP A 25 3.60 0.46 -24.56
CA ASP A 25 4.12 -0.78 -25.18
C ASP A 25 4.88 -0.55 -26.50
N GLY A 26 5.02 0.68 -26.96
CA GLY A 26 5.68 1.04 -28.21
C GLY A 26 7.20 0.95 -28.16
N HIS A 27 7.85 1.33 -29.28
CA HIS A 27 9.30 1.32 -29.40
C HIS A 27 9.99 2.04 -28.23
N GLN A 28 11.02 1.41 -27.64
CA GLN A 28 11.74 1.92 -26.47
C GLN A 28 10.80 2.32 -25.32
N ALA A 29 9.69 1.56 -25.15
CA ALA A 29 8.67 1.81 -24.12
C ALA A 29 8.10 3.24 -24.13
N GLY A 30 8.14 3.95 -25.27
CA GLY A 30 7.77 5.36 -25.37
C GLY A 30 8.69 6.32 -24.60
N PHE A 31 9.80 5.83 -24.03
CA PHE A 31 10.72 6.63 -23.21
C PHE A 31 11.63 7.53 -24.04
N THR A 32 12.15 7.03 -25.17
CA THR A 32 13.08 7.76 -26.04
C THR A 32 12.98 7.28 -27.48
N THR A 33 13.37 8.14 -28.41
CA THR A 33 13.56 7.77 -29.83
C THR A 33 14.98 7.25 -30.11
N GLY A 34 15.93 7.45 -29.17
CA GLY A 34 17.30 6.97 -29.26
C GLY A 34 17.53 5.69 -28.45
N THR A 35 18.80 5.30 -28.25
CA THR A 35 19.17 4.18 -27.40
C THR A 35 19.33 4.66 -25.97
N PRO A 36 18.58 4.14 -25.01
CA PRO A 36 18.74 4.51 -23.60
C PRO A 36 20.06 3.94 -23.05
N TRP A 37 20.72 4.69 -22.19
CA TRP A 37 22.01 4.28 -21.60
C TRP A 37 21.83 3.20 -20.49
N ILE A 38 20.65 3.12 -19.86
CA ILE A 38 20.25 2.01 -19.00
C ILE A 38 19.20 1.20 -19.75
N LYS A 39 19.31 -0.12 -19.71
CA LYS A 39 18.39 -1.05 -20.37
C LYS A 39 16.95 -0.84 -19.84
N ILE A 40 16.00 -0.77 -20.75
CA ILE A 40 14.56 -0.78 -20.40
C ILE A 40 14.17 -2.18 -19.91
N ASP A 41 13.31 -2.25 -18.90
CA ASP A 41 12.74 -3.52 -18.42
C ASP A 41 11.98 -4.23 -19.56
N GLU A 42 12.33 -5.48 -19.83
CA GLU A 42 11.73 -6.27 -20.93
C GLU A 42 10.23 -6.54 -20.74
N ARG A 43 9.70 -6.32 -19.53
CA ARG A 43 8.26 -6.47 -19.24
C ARG A 43 7.42 -5.25 -19.65
N TYR A 44 8.04 -4.21 -20.22
CA TYR A 44 7.34 -2.99 -20.57
C TYR A 44 6.10 -3.18 -21.48
N PRO A 45 6.01 -4.19 -22.36
CA PRO A 45 4.79 -4.40 -23.14
C PRO A 45 3.58 -4.75 -22.27
N LEU A 46 3.80 -5.31 -21.08
CA LEU A 46 2.76 -5.70 -20.14
C LEU A 46 2.64 -4.74 -18.93
N ILE A 47 3.77 -4.14 -18.53
CA ILE A 47 3.84 -3.27 -17.36
C ILE A 47 4.35 -1.90 -17.78
N ASN A 48 3.44 -0.99 -18.01
CA ASN A 48 3.73 0.38 -18.44
C ASN A 48 2.68 1.37 -17.91
N ALA A 49 3.00 2.65 -17.98
CA ALA A 49 2.14 3.71 -17.45
C ALA A 49 0.76 3.74 -18.12
N GLN A 50 0.69 3.57 -19.44
CA GLN A 50 -0.58 3.57 -20.16
C GLN A 50 -1.49 2.45 -19.67
N ALA A 51 -1.00 1.21 -19.60
CA ALA A 51 -1.76 0.06 -19.12
C ALA A 51 -2.23 0.27 -17.66
N GLN A 52 -1.38 0.88 -16.81
CA GLN A 52 -1.76 1.20 -15.42
C GLN A 52 -2.86 2.27 -15.32
N VAL A 53 -2.86 3.26 -16.22
CA VAL A 53 -3.90 4.31 -16.25
C VAL A 53 -5.23 3.76 -16.78
N GLU A 54 -5.18 2.81 -17.71
CA GLU A 54 -6.36 2.19 -18.31
C GLU A 54 -7.03 1.15 -17.41
N ASP A 55 -6.27 0.51 -16.51
CA ASP A 55 -6.78 -0.50 -15.56
C ASP A 55 -7.23 0.15 -14.24
N PRO A 56 -8.54 0.21 -13.91
CA PRO A 56 -9.06 0.78 -12.67
C PRO A 56 -8.61 0.02 -11.40
N HIS A 57 -8.10 -1.21 -11.53
CA HIS A 57 -7.60 -2.03 -10.42
C HIS A 57 -6.07 -2.00 -10.29
N SER A 58 -5.40 -1.16 -11.06
CA SER A 58 -3.96 -1.05 -11.06
C SER A 58 -3.38 -0.41 -9.79
N ILE A 59 -2.07 -0.59 -9.60
CA ILE A 59 -1.31 0.09 -8.53
C ILE A 59 -1.41 1.61 -8.68
N TYR A 60 -1.42 2.14 -9.91
CA TYR A 60 -1.60 3.57 -10.17
C TYR A 60 -2.91 4.10 -9.57
N HIS A 61 -4.04 3.44 -9.83
CA HIS A 61 -5.33 3.87 -9.30
C HIS A 61 -5.43 3.68 -7.79
N HIS A 62 -4.80 2.64 -7.23
CA HIS A 62 -4.72 2.47 -5.79
C HIS A 62 -3.97 3.62 -5.10
N TYR A 63 -2.81 4.02 -5.64
CA TYR A 63 -2.06 5.18 -5.14
C TYR A 63 -2.82 6.50 -5.31
N ARG A 64 -3.48 6.68 -6.44
CA ARG A 64 -4.33 7.85 -6.69
C ARG A 64 -5.42 7.96 -5.62
N GLN A 65 -6.11 6.88 -5.31
CA GLN A 65 -7.13 6.83 -4.26
C GLN A 65 -6.53 7.16 -2.87
N LEU A 66 -5.38 6.61 -2.53
CA LEU A 66 -4.68 6.95 -1.28
C LEU A 66 -4.34 8.44 -1.17
N ILE A 67 -3.88 9.04 -2.25
CA ILE A 67 -3.57 10.48 -2.31
C ILE A 67 -4.84 11.32 -2.14
N GLU A 68 -5.94 10.94 -2.79
CA GLU A 68 -7.24 11.60 -2.66
C GLU A 68 -7.77 11.50 -1.22
N LEU A 69 -7.72 10.32 -0.60
CA LEU A 69 -8.07 10.15 0.81
C LEU A 69 -7.23 11.05 1.72
N ARG A 70 -5.91 11.08 1.51
CA ARG A 70 -5.01 11.92 2.30
C ARG A 70 -5.29 13.41 2.19
N LYS A 71 -5.75 13.87 1.02
CA LYS A 71 -6.10 15.29 0.80
C LYS A 71 -7.42 15.67 1.44
N ASN A 72 -8.37 14.73 1.48
CA ASN A 72 -9.76 15.00 1.87
C ASN A 72 -10.09 14.60 3.31
N LEU A 73 -9.23 13.84 3.98
CA LEU A 73 -9.43 13.38 5.35
C LEU A 73 -8.35 13.96 6.29
N PRO A 74 -8.67 15.01 7.04
CA PRO A 74 -7.71 15.63 8.00
C PRO A 74 -7.15 14.64 9.03
N VAL A 75 -7.89 13.63 9.42
CA VAL A 75 -7.41 12.59 10.33
C VAL A 75 -6.15 11.87 9.80
N LEU A 76 -5.96 11.80 8.47
CA LEU A 76 -4.76 11.23 7.86
C LEU A 76 -3.51 12.13 7.95
N THR A 77 -3.68 13.44 8.13
CA THR A 77 -2.58 14.41 8.26
C THR A 77 -2.37 14.84 9.70
N ASP A 78 -3.44 15.19 10.39
CA ASP A 78 -3.41 15.88 11.68
C ASP A 78 -3.72 14.95 12.86
N GLY A 79 -4.29 13.76 12.58
CA GLY A 79 -4.64 12.81 13.63
C GLY A 79 -3.42 12.29 14.41
N GLU A 80 -3.58 12.12 15.72
CA GLU A 80 -2.61 11.46 16.57
C GLU A 80 -2.36 10.02 16.08
N TYR A 81 -1.08 9.65 15.90
CA TYR A 81 -0.71 8.29 15.52
C TYR A 81 -0.63 7.38 16.75
N VAL A 82 -1.28 6.24 16.69
CA VAL A 82 -1.22 5.21 17.74
C VAL A 82 -0.96 3.84 17.12
N ARG A 83 0.11 3.20 17.54
CA ARG A 83 0.47 1.87 17.11
C ARG A 83 -0.42 0.83 17.79
N LEU A 84 -1.01 -0.09 17.04
CA LEU A 84 -1.93 -1.11 17.54
C LEU A 84 -1.35 -2.54 17.51
N ASP A 85 -0.37 -2.82 16.67
CA ASP A 85 0.11 -4.17 16.39
C ASP A 85 0.88 -4.82 17.56
N GLN A 86 1.23 -4.07 18.61
CA GLN A 86 1.93 -4.55 19.81
C GLN A 86 3.19 -5.39 19.49
N GLY A 87 3.83 -5.13 18.34
CA GLY A 87 5.00 -5.89 17.87
C GLY A 87 4.66 -7.23 17.23
N HIS A 88 3.43 -7.40 16.69
CA HIS A 88 3.06 -8.60 15.94
C HIS A 88 4.03 -8.82 14.76
N PRO A 89 4.58 -10.04 14.56
CA PRO A 89 5.64 -10.25 13.59
C PRO A 89 5.19 -10.14 12.13
N GLU A 90 3.91 -10.30 11.84
CA GLU A 90 3.37 -10.36 10.48
C GLU A 90 2.34 -9.26 10.19
N VAL A 91 1.80 -8.62 11.21
CA VAL A 91 0.76 -7.59 11.06
C VAL A 91 1.31 -6.24 11.49
N TYR A 92 1.12 -5.26 10.65
CA TYR A 92 1.28 -3.85 11.00
C TYR A 92 -0.10 -3.22 11.14
N ALA A 93 -0.40 -2.74 12.34
CA ALA A 93 -1.67 -2.11 12.64
C ALA A 93 -1.47 -0.80 13.39
N TYR A 94 -2.18 0.22 12.95
CA TYR A 94 -2.16 1.52 13.61
C TYR A 94 -3.50 2.23 13.45
N ALA A 95 -3.69 3.24 14.28
CA ALA A 95 -4.78 4.19 14.11
C ALA A 95 -4.25 5.62 14.02
N ARG A 96 -5.07 6.47 13.43
CA ARG A 96 -4.95 7.92 13.53
C ARG A 96 -6.25 8.47 14.09
N ARG A 97 -6.16 9.46 14.97
CA ARG A 97 -7.32 9.95 15.70
C ARG A 97 -7.33 11.46 15.81
N THR A 98 -8.51 12.03 15.60
CA THR A 98 -8.89 13.39 16.01
C THR A 98 -9.98 13.32 17.07
N GLN A 99 -10.57 14.43 17.43
CA GLN A 99 -11.76 14.46 18.31
C GLN A 99 -12.98 13.89 17.63
N GLU A 100 -13.07 14.01 16.30
CA GLU A 100 -14.25 13.69 15.49
C GLU A 100 -14.12 12.37 14.75
N GLN A 101 -12.90 11.88 14.52
CA GLN A 101 -12.67 10.74 13.64
C GLN A 101 -11.58 9.81 14.19
N THR A 102 -11.78 8.53 13.97
CA THR A 102 -10.76 7.48 14.16
C THR A 102 -10.58 6.71 12.87
N LEU A 103 -9.36 6.69 12.35
CA LEU A 103 -8.97 5.90 11.19
C LEU A 103 -8.13 4.72 11.66
N ILE A 104 -8.47 3.52 11.20
CA ILE A 104 -7.76 2.28 11.55
C ILE A 104 -7.20 1.64 10.28
N VAL A 105 -5.93 1.31 10.30
CA VAL A 105 -5.25 0.57 9.22
C VAL A 105 -4.69 -0.73 9.78
N ILE A 106 -4.96 -1.83 9.07
CA ILE A 106 -4.43 -3.15 9.42
C ILE A 106 -3.90 -3.81 8.14
N SER A 107 -2.64 -4.21 8.15
CA SER A 107 -1.95 -4.80 7.00
C SER A 107 -1.22 -6.08 7.40
N ASN A 108 -1.42 -7.14 6.64
CA ASN A 108 -0.69 -8.41 6.76
C ASN A 108 0.51 -8.40 5.81
N PHE A 109 1.72 -8.51 6.34
CA PHE A 109 2.98 -8.56 5.58
C PHE A 109 3.48 -9.99 5.34
N SER A 110 2.62 -10.98 5.51
CA SER A 110 3.00 -12.37 5.31
C SER A 110 2.25 -13.03 4.15
N SER A 111 2.80 -14.15 3.66
CA SER A 111 2.17 -15.02 2.65
C SER A 111 1.10 -15.95 3.22
N ARG A 112 0.72 -15.79 4.50
CA ARG A 112 -0.28 -16.61 5.19
C ARG A 112 -1.48 -15.76 5.57
N SER A 113 -2.64 -16.41 5.70
CA SER A 113 -3.80 -15.77 6.34
C SER A 113 -3.56 -15.64 7.84
N VAL A 114 -3.87 -14.48 8.39
CA VAL A 114 -3.67 -14.15 9.81
C VAL A 114 -4.99 -13.66 10.39
N SER A 115 -5.31 -14.09 11.62
CA SER A 115 -6.37 -13.49 12.43
C SER A 115 -5.75 -12.52 13.42
N TYR A 116 -6.10 -11.25 13.31
CA TYR A 116 -5.56 -10.19 14.16
C TYR A 116 -6.62 -9.71 15.15
N GLU A 117 -6.31 -9.75 16.44
CA GLU A 117 -7.18 -9.25 17.48
C GLU A 117 -6.80 -7.81 17.84
N LEU A 118 -7.77 -6.90 17.70
CA LEU A 118 -7.59 -5.49 18.07
C LEU A 118 -7.38 -5.37 19.60
N PRO A 119 -6.48 -4.50 20.06
CA PRO A 119 -6.25 -4.29 21.48
C PRO A 119 -7.53 -3.90 22.23
N PRO A 120 -7.80 -4.52 23.41
CA PRO A 120 -9.05 -4.28 24.15
C PRO A 120 -9.16 -2.86 24.70
N ASN A 121 -8.06 -2.16 24.85
CA ASN A 121 -7.97 -0.79 25.38
C ASN A 121 -7.84 0.25 24.24
N MET A 122 -8.35 -0.06 23.07
CA MET A 122 -8.54 0.98 22.07
C MET A 122 -9.41 2.08 22.65
N TRP A 123 -8.79 3.22 22.85
CA TRP A 123 -9.33 4.41 23.46
C TRP A 123 -10.80 4.70 23.07
N GLY A 124 -11.63 4.84 24.09
CA GLY A 124 -13.01 5.28 23.94
C GLY A 124 -13.99 4.27 23.38
N LYS A 125 -13.59 3.00 23.13
CA LYS A 125 -14.45 1.97 22.53
C LYS A 125 -15.19 2.51 21.30
N PRO A 126 -14.48 2.79 20.19
CA PRO A 126 -15.13 3.28 18.97
C PRO A 126 -16.23 2.31 18.57
N ASP A 127 -17.33 2.84 18.06
CA ASP A 127 -18.40 2.00 17.51
C ASP A 127 -17.93 1.34 16.22
N MET A 128 -17.37 0.14 16.34
CA MET A 128 -16.85 -0.62 15.20
C MET A 128 -17.95 -0.96 14.19
N ALA A 129 -19.23 -1.00 14.58
CA ALA A 129 -20.33 -1.27 13.67
C ALA A 129 -20.58 -0.11 12.71
N SER A 130 -20.19 1.12 13.07
CA SER A 130 -20.28 2.30 12.20
C SER A 130 -19.05 2.47 11.29
N ALA A 131 -18.06 1.58 11.36
CA ALA A 131 -16.82 1.69 10.60
C ALA A 131 -17.08 1.57 9.10
N GLN A 132 -16.68 2.58 8.35
CA GLN A 132 -16.71 2.58 6.89
C GLN A 132 -15.37 2.09 6.32
N LEU A 133 -15.38 1.03 5.51
CA LEU A 133 -14.21 0.59 4.76
C LEU A 133 -13.91 1.59 3.63
N LEU A 134 -12.76 2.28 3.71
CA LEU A 134 -12.37 3.31 2.75
C LEU A 134 -11.57 2.76 1.58
N ILE A 135 -10.60 1.89 1.86
CA ILE A 135 -9.72 1.31 0.83
C ILE A 135 -9.27 -0.09 1.23
N ARG A 136 -9.06 -0.90 0.23
CA ARG A 136 -8.54 -2.27 0.32
C ARG A 136 -7.72 -2.63 -0.91
N ASN A 137 -6.84 -3.60 -0.78
CA ASN A 137 -6.07 -4.17 -1.89
C ASN A 137 -6.51 -5.60 -2.28
N THR A 138 -7.65 -6.06 -1.76
CA THR A 138 -8.26 -7.37 -2.05
C THR A 138 -9.69 -7.20 -2.55
N THR A 139 -10.31 -8.28 -3.01
CA THR A 139 -11.73 -8.27 -3.41
C THR A 139 -12.69 -8.35 -2.23
N GLU A 140 -12.20 -8.79 -1.06
CA GLU A 140 -13.02 -8.89 0.16
C GLU A 140 -13.38 -7.53 0.74
N GLN A 141 -14.52 -7.46 1.41
CA GLN A 141 -15.02 -6.29 2.12
C GLN A 141 -15.25 -6.63 3.60
N PRO A 142 -14.18 -6.80 4.38
CA PRO A 142 -14.34 -7.16 5.78
C PRO A 142 -14.94 -6.00 6.58
N GLU A 143 -15.85 -6.35 7.47
CA GLU A 143 -16.29 -5.45 8.53
C GLU A 143 -15.17 -5.31 9.57
N LEU A 144 -15.09 -4.15 10.19
CA LEU A 144 -14.21 -3.96 11.32
C LEU A 144 -14.81 -4.64 12.55
N ALA A 145 -14.10 -5.61 13.10
CA ALA A 145 -14.52 -6.38 14.26
C ALA A 145 -13.36 -6.55 15.25
N LYS A 146 -13.65 -7.04 16.45
CA LYS A 146 -12.62 -7.32 17.46
C LYS A 146 -11.51 -8.22 16.92
N VAL A 147 -11.85 -9.17 16.05
CA VAL A 147 -10.90 -10.03 15.33
C VAL A 147 -11.11 -9.81 13.84
N VAL A 148 -10.08 -9.37 13.16
CA VAL A 148 -10.07 -9.18 11.71
C VAL A 148 -9.28 -10.30 11.06
N LYS A 149 -9.91 -11.00 10.11
CA LYS A 149 -9.22 -11.99 9.28
C LYS A 149 -8.56 -11.29 8.09
N LEU A 150 -7.28 -11.50 7.94
CA LEU A 150 -6.46 -10.90 6.89
C LEU A 150 -5.97 -12.00 5.97
N GLN A 151 -6.25 -11.88 4.68
CA GLN A 151 -5.64 -12.73 3.66
C GLN A 151 -4.14 -12.42 3.51
N PRO A 152 -3.36 -13.28 2.83
CA PRO A 152 -1.97 -12.95 2.49
C PRO A 152 -1.86 -11.57 1.86
N TYR A 153 -0.98 -10.74 2.41
CA TYR A 153 -0.71 -9.37 1.94
C TYR A 153 -1.93 -8.43 1.89
N ALA A 154 -3.02 -8.78 2.58
CA ALA A 154 -4.20 -7.91 2.66
C ALA A 154 -3.91 -6.64 3.47
N SER A 155 -4.45 -5.53 3.01
CA SER A 155 -4.42 -4.25 3.71
C SER A 155 -5.79 -3.58 3.63
N TYR A 156 -6.27 -3.13 4.76
CA TYR A 156 -7.57 -2.50 4.92
C TYR A 156 -7.47 -1.21 5.72
N MET A 157 -8.29 -0.22 5.35
CA MET A 157 -8.40 1.04 6.06
C MET A 157 -9.87 1.37 6.30
N TRP A 158 -10.22 1.60 7.57
CA TRP A 158 -11.57 2.00 7.99
C TRP A 158 -11.56 3.37 8.64
N LEU A 159 -12.66 4.08 8.46
CA LEU A 159 -12.97 5.33 9.14
C LEU A 159 -14.17 5.13 10.08
N ILE A 160 -14.08 5.67 11.28
CA ILE A 160 -15.15 5.72 12.26
C ILE A 160 -15.38 7.18 12.63
N GLU A 161 -16.60 7.66 12.51
CA GLU A 161 -16.99 8.96 13.04
C GLU A 161 -17.18 8.85 14.56
N THR A 162 -16.59 9.76 15.32
CA THR A 162 -16.75 9.83 16.77
C THR A 162 -17.87 10.82 17.07
N ASN A 163 -18.99 10.32 17.55
CA ASN A 163 -20.13 11.15 17.99
C ASN A 163 -19.83 11.85 19.30
#